data_b56b5858e2ff3e86620284162cf8c30c
#
_entry.id   b56b5858e2ff3e86620284162cf8c30c
#
_cell.length_a   1.000
_cell.length_b   1.000
_cell.length_c   1.000
_cell.angle_alpha   90.00
_cell.angle_beta   90.00
_cell.angle_gamma   90.00
#
_symmetry.space_group_name_H-M   'P 1'
#
loop_
_entity.id
_entity.type
_entity.pdbx_description
1 polymer ?
#
loop_
_entity_poly.entity_id
_entity_poly.type
_entity_poly.pdbx_seq_one_letter_code
_entity_poly.pdbx_strand_id
1 'polypeptide(L)'
;SVTKFNVVKGFLNLVLHDTIWIEVLSGICASDNFGFAAPNGKEMMVEYSSPNTNKPLHLGHLRNNFLGYSVAEILKATGYHVHKVQIINDRGIHICKSMAAWRLYGNGETPQSSGVKGDHLVGKYY
;
A
#
# COMPACT_ATOMS: atom_id res chain seq x y z
N SER A 1 6.17 25.22 28.60
CA SER A 1 7.10 25.07 29.73
C SER A 1 6.66 23.91 30.63
N VAL A 2 7.63 23.31 31.35
CA VAL A 2 7.39 22.27 32.37
C VAL A 2 6.89 22.93 33.64
N THR A 3 5.78 22.43 34.19
CA THR A 3 5.20 22.95 35.46
C THR A 3 5.63 22.17 36.69
N LYS A 4 5.81 20.85 36.54
CA LYS A 4 6.25 19.96 37.60
C LYS A 4 7.11 18.84 37.03
N PHE A 5 7.97 18.26 37.84
CA PHE A 5 8.70 17.04 37.51
C PHE A 5 8.88 16.18 38.77
N ASN A 6 9.05 14.91 38.59
CA ASN A 6 9.53 13.97 39.59
C ASN A 6 10.35 12.85 38.98
N VAL A 7 11.13 12.17 39.79
CA VAL A 7 11.90 11.01 39.38
C VAL A 7 11.44 9.81 40.20
N VAL A 8 10.94 8.78 39.49
CA VAL A 8 10.47 7.52 40.12
C VAL A 8 11.15 6.35 39.45
N LYS A 9 11.88 5.56 40.20
CA LYS A 9 12.59 4.36 39.72
C LYS A 9 13.41 4.60 38.45
N GLY A 10 14.09 5.75 38.36
CA GLY A 10 14.94 6.11 37.20
C GLY A 10 14.18 6.76 36.03
N PHE A 11 12.86 6.89 36.10
CA PHE A 11 12.07 7.61 35.09
C PHE A 11 11.85 9.06 35.47
N LEU A 12 12.21 9.96 34.57
CA LEU A 12 11.90 11.41 34.72
C LEU A 12 10.50 11.65 34.14
N ASN A 13 9.56 11.97 35.04
CA ASN A 13 8.21 12.36 34.67
C ASN A 13 8.11 13.88 34.62
N LEU A 14 7.54 14.41 33.55
CA LEU A 14 7.35 15.86 33.35
C LEU A 14 5.85 16.14 33.21
N VAL A 15 5.40 17.21 33.85
CA VAL A 15 4.06 17.77 33.67
C VAL A 15 4.22 19.07 32.87
N LEU A 16 3.60 19.08 31.69
CA LEU A 16 3.61 20.22 30.80
C LEU A 16 2.45 21.16 31.14
N HIS A 17 2.63 22.46 30.88
CA HIS A 17 1.56 23.42 31.00
C HIS A 17 0.52 23.22 29.89
N ASP A 18 -0.77 23.37 30.21
CA ASP A 18 -1.88 23.13 29.27
C ASP A 18 -1.80 23.99 28.01
N THR A 19 -1.23 25.18 28.10
CA THR A 19 -1.04 26.06 26.93
C THR A 19 -0.24 25.43 25.81
N ILE A 20 0.70 24.51 26.11
CA ILE A 20 1.49 23.82 25.10
C ILE A 20 0.56 23.02 24.17
N TRP A 21 -0.41 22.32 24.74
CA TRP A 21 -1.35 21.51 23.98
C TRP A 21 -2.27 22.36 23.13
N ILE A 22 -2.71 23.50 23.66
CA ILE A 22 -3.54 24.47 22.95
C ILE A 22 -2.76 25.12 21.80
N GLU A 23 -1.52 25.50 22.02
CA GLU A 23 -0.64 26.06 20.98
C GLU A 23 -0.38 25.05 19.86
N VAL A 24 -0.06 23.78 20.20
CA VAL A 24 0.13 22.71 19.22
C VAL A 24 -1.14 22.46 18.42
N LEU A 25 -2.29 22.36 19.11
CA LEU A 25 -3.58 22.18 18.44
C LEU A 25 -3.91 23.35 17.50
N SER A 26 -3.69 24.57 17.95
CA SER A 26 -3.90 25.77 17.13
C SER A 26 -3.00 25.76 15.90
N GLY A 27 -1.73 25.35 16.05
CA GLY A 27 -0.81 25.19 14.93
C GLY A 27 -1.26 24.11 13.92
N ILE A 28 -1.78 22.99 14.43
CA ILE A 28 -2.36 21.94 13.58
C ILE A 28 -3.56 22.48 12.79
N CYS A 29 -4.49 23.15 13.48
CA CYS A 29 -5.71 23.69 12.85
C CYS A 29 -5.43 24.82 11.86
N ALA A 30 -4.34 25.56 12.04
CA ALA A 30 -3.93 26.65 11.14
C ALA A 30 -3.14 26.18 9.91
N SER A 31 -2.79 24.90 9.83
CA SER A 31 -1.96 24.35 8.77
C SER A 31 -2.76 23.40 7.87
N ASP A 32 -2.84 23.69 6.58
CA ASP A 32 -3.46 22.78 5.59
C ASP A 32 -2.62 21.52 5.35
N ASN A 33 -1.35 21.54 5.69
CA ASN A 33 -0.38 20.47 5.40
C ASN A 33 0.38 20.01 6.65
N PHE A 34 -0.26 20.03 7.82
CA PHE A 34 0.39 19.53 9.03
C PHE A 34 0.81 18.07 8.89
N GLY A 35 2.06 17.78 9.26
CA GLY A 35 2.64 16.44 9.14
C GLY A 35 3.30 16.15 7.79
N PHE A 36 3.23 17.08 6.82
CA PHE A 36 3.92 16.94 5.53
C PHE A 36 5.18 17.79 5.50
N ALA A 37 6.29 17.17 5.09
CA ALA A 37 7.54 17.88 4.84
C ALA A 37 7.51 18.61 3.48
N ALA A 38 8.28 19.68 3.37
CA ALA A 38 8.53 20.31 2.07
C ALA A 38 9.23 19.34 1.11
N PRO A 39 9.02 19.48 -0.22
CA PRO A 39 9.71 18.66 -1.21
C PRO A 39 11.22 18.67 -1.02
N ASN A 40 11.83 17.49 -0.97
CA ASN A 40 13.27 17.33 -0.74
C ASN A 40 14.10 17.16 -2.05
N GLY A 41 13.44 17.22 -3.21
CA GLY A 41 14.04 17.07 -4.54
C GLY A 41 14.47 15.64 -4.88
N LYS A 42 14.13 14.64 -4.05
CA LYS A 42 14.46 13.24 -4.29
C LYS A 42 13.26 12.48 -4.80
N GLU A 43 13.52 11.49 -5.64
CA GLU A 43 12.50 10.60 -6.20
C GLU A 43 12.61 9.21 -5.58
N MET A 44 11.47 8.54 -5.42
CA MET A 44 11.37 7.16 -4.95
C MET A 44 10.36 6.41 -5.81
N MET A 45 10.67 5.16 -6.11
CA MET A 45 9.76 4.26 -6.80
C MET A 45 9.27 3.20 -5.82
N VAL A 46 7.95 3.02 -5.75
CA VAL A 46 7.32 1.99 -4.93
C VAL A 46 6.51 1.08 -5.84
N GLU A 47 6.99 -0.16 -5.98
CA GLU A 47 6.29 -1.20 -6.73
C GLU A 47 5.37 -1.97 -5.81
N TYR A 48 4.11 -2.08 -6.19
CA TYR A 48 3.12 -2.93 -5.51
C TYR A 48 1.98 -3.27 -6.48
N SER A 49 1.08 -4.16 -6.06
CA SER A 49 -0.04 -4.58 -6.91
C SER A 49 0.39 -5.28 -8.20
N SER A 50 1.39 -6.19 -8.09
CA SER A 50 1.96 -6.94 -9.22
C SER A 50 1.61 -8.44 -9.13
N PRO A 51 0.31 -8.84 -9.08
CA PRO A 51 -0.06 -10.25 -9.00
C PRO A 51 0.15 -10.95 -10.34
N ASN A 52 0.29 -12.29 -10.28
CA ASN A 52 0.24 -13.11 -11.48
C ASN A 52 -1.17 -13.08 -12.07
N THR A 53 -1.29 -12.87 -13.39
CA THR A 53 -2.58 -12.71 -14.08
C THR A 53 -3.36 -14.01 -14.25
N ASN A 54 -2.73 -15.17 -14.03
CA ASN A 54 -3.33 -16.49 -14.16
C ASN A 54 -3.92 -17.06 -12.86
N LYS A 55 -4.09 -16.25 -11.83
CA LYS A 55 -4.64 -16.67 -10.53
C LYS A 55 -5.66 -15.65 -10.02
N PRO A 56 -6.73 -16.10 -9.34
CA PRO A 56 -7.63 -15.23 -8.62
C PRO A 56 -6.89 -14.44 -7.53
N LEU A 57 -7.33 -13.23 -7.29
CA LEU A 57 -6.82 -12.42 -6.18
C LEU A 57 -7.30 -12.98 -4.84
N HIS A 58 -6.48 -12.86 -3.83
CA HIS A 58 -6.80 -13.26 -2.45
C HIS A 58 -6.35 -12.20 -1.43
N LEU A 59 -6.67 -12.40 -0.16
CA LEU A 59 -6.37 -11.44 0.92
C LEU A 59 -4.88 -11.06 1.01
N GLY A 60 -3.96 -11.95 0.61
CA GLY A 60 -2.54 -11.64 0.56
C GLY A 60 -2.20 -10.52 -0.43
N HIS A 61 -2.86 -10.51 -1.59
CA HIS A 61 -2.71 -9.43 -2.57
C HIS A 61 -3.27 -8.11 -2.04
N LEU A 62 -4.44 -8.15 -1.39
CA LEU A 62 -5.05 -6.97 -0.78
C LEU A 62 -4.15 -6.37 0.31
N ARG A 63 -3.57 -7.21 1.17
CA ARG A 63 -2.58 -6.78 2.18
C ARG A 63 -1.39 -6.08 1.52
N ASN A 64 -0.82 -6.64 0.47
CA ASN A 64 0.32 -6.05 -0.24
C ASN A 64 -0.06 -4.70 -0.87
N ASN A 65 -1.27 -4.57 -1.40
CA ASN A 65 -1.76 -3.31 -1.95
C ASN A 65 -1.85 -2.22 -0.88
N PHE A 66 -2.43 -2.52 0.27
CA PHE A 66 -2.50 -1.57 1.37
C PHE A 66 -1.12 -1.21 1.92
N LEU A 67 -0.23 -2.19 2.07
CA LEU A 67 1.13 -1.96 2.53
C LEU A 67 1.90 -1.05 1.56
N GLY A 68 1.90 -1.38 0.27
CA GLY A 68 2.60 -0.61 -0.75
C GLY A 68 2.05 0.82 -0.87
N TYR A 69 0.73 0.97 -0.85
CA TYR A 69 0.10 2.28 -0.84
C TYR A 69 0.48 3.10 0.40
N SER A 70 0.43 2.50 1.59
CA SER A 70 0.78 3.20 2.84
C SER A 70 2.24 3.64 2.86
N VAL A 71 3.16 2.79 2.42
CA VAL A 71 4.59 3.15 2.29
C VAL A 71 4.77 4.31 1.31
N ALA A 72 4.10 4.28 0.16
CA ALA A 72 4.17 5.36 -0.82
C ALA A 72 3.66 6.69 -0.24
N GLU A 73 2.54 6.68 0.50
CA GLU A 73 2.00 7.89 1.12
C GLU A 73 2.88 8.42 2.26
N ILE A 74 3.51 7.55 3.06
CA ILE A 74 4.48 7.95 4.09
C ILE A 74 5.69 8.63 3.44
N LEU A 75 6.25 8.05 2.39
CA LEU A 75 7.37 8.63 1.65
C LEU A 75 6.99 9.99 1.05
N LYS A 76 5.80 10.10 0.47
CA LYS A 76 5.28 11.37 -0.04
C LYS A 76 5.15 12.41 1.07
N ALA A 77 4.64 12.02 2.24
CA ALA A 77 4.53 12.91 3.38
C ALA A 77 5.90 13.39 3.90
N THR A 78 6.97 12.62 3.69
CA THR A 78 8.35 13.01 4.03
C THR A 78 9.06 13.81 2.93
N GLY A 79 8.33 14.29 1.93
CA GLY A 79 8.81 15.22 0.91
C GLY A 79 9.42 14.57 -0.34
N TYR A 80 9.33 13.25 -0.50
CA TYR A 80 9.75 12.59 -1.72
C TYR A 80 8.72 12.74 -2.85
N HIS A 81 9.18 12.83 -4.09
CA HIS A 81 8.34 12.58 -5.25
C HIS A 81 8.23 11.06 -5.46
N VAL A 82 7.03 10.51 -5.31
CA VAL A 82 6.83 9.06 -5.30
C VAL A 82 6.15 8.58 -6.56
N HIS A 83 6.84 7.71 -7.30
CA HIS A 83 6.31 6.98 -8.44
C HIS A 83 5.70 5.65 -7.95
N LYS A 84 4.39 5.52 -8.05
CA LYS A 84 3.68 4.26 -7.78
C LYS A 84 3.63 3.46 -9.07
N VAL A 85 4.24 2.29 -9.08
CA VAL A 85 4.36 1.44 -10.27
C VAL A 85 3.88 0.02 -10.00
N GLN A 86 3.53 -0.69 -11.06
CA GLN A 86 3.19 -2.11 -11.00
C GLN A 86 3.75 -2.83 -12.22
N ILE A 87 4.03 -4.10 -12.05
CA ILE A 87 4.37 -5.00 -13.15
C ILE A 87 3.13 -5.77 -13.54
N ILE A 88 2.78 -5.75 -14.82
CA ILE A 88 1.76 -6.65 -15.37
C ILE A 88 2.42 -8.00 -15.62
N ASN A 89 2.14 -8.96 -14.75
CA ASN A 89 2.81 -10.24 -14.71
C ASN A 89 2.05 -11.28 -15.56
N ASP A 90 2.03 -11.06 -16.88
CA ASP A 90 1.29 -11.84 -17.88
C ASP A 90 2.18 -12.80 -18.69
N ARG A 91 3.48 -12.88 -18.38
CA ARG A 91 4.45 -13.71 -19.07
C ARG A 91 5.25 -14.56 -18.07
N GLY A 92 5.34 -15.85 -18.35
CA GLY A 92 6.11 -16.79 -17.54
C GLY A 92 5.64 -18.21 -17.73
N ILE A 93 6.43 -19.19 -17.26
CA ILE A 93 6.16 -20.63 -17.50
C ILE A 93 4.80 -21.07 -16.93
N HIS A 94 4.40 -20.55 -15.78
CA HIS A 94 3.11 -20.89 -15.15
C HIS A 94 1.94 -20.33 -15.95
N ILE A 95 2.07 -19.12 -16.46
CA ILE A 95 1.05 -18.48 -17.30
C ILE A 95 0.93 -19.24 -18.63
N CYS A 96 2.07 -19.57 -19.26
CA CYS A 96 2.09 -20.38 -20.48
C CYS A 96 1.44 -21.75 -20.27
N LYS A 97 1.65 -22.40 -19.12
CA LYS A 97 0.99 -23.67 -18.78
C LYS A 97 -0.53 -23.52 -18.67
N SER A 98 -1.01 -22.49 -17.96
CA SER A 98 -2.44 -22.21 -17.85
C SER A 98 -3.08 -21.93 -19.22
N MET A 99 -2.41 -21.14 -20.05
CA MET A 99 -2.88 -20.84 -21.41
C MET A 99 -2.92 -22.08 -22.30
N ALA A 100 -1.87 -22.90 -22.25
CA ALA A 100 -1.82 -24.15 -22.99
C ALA A 100 -2.92 -25.14 -22.55
N ALA A 101 -3.11 -25.28 -21.24
CA ALA A 101 -4.18 -26.12 -20.68
C ALA A 101 -5.58 -25.63 -21.12
N TRP A 102 -5.84 -24.31 -21.02
CA TRP A 102 -7.09 -23.73 -21.50
C TRP A 102 -7.29 -23.99 -23.00
N ARG A 103 -6.25 -23.83 -23.82
CA ARG A 103 -6.32 -24.03 -25.27
C ARG A 103 -6.60 -25.51 -25.64
N LEU A 104 -6.02 -26.44 -24.87
CA LEU A 104 -6.16 -27.89 -25.14
C LEU A 104 -7.46 -28.47 -24.59
N TYR A 105 -7.91 -27.97 -23.42
CA TYR A 105 -9.00 -28.60 -22.67
C TYR A 105 -10.21 -27.68 -22.45
N GLY A 106 -10.11 -26.40 -22.77
CA GLY A 106 -11.16 -25.43 -22.52
C GLY A 106 -12.29 -25.40 -23.53
N ASN A 107 -12.18 -26.14 -24.62
CA ASN A 107 -13.24 -26.26 -25.67
C ASN A 107 -13.82 -24.91 -26.12
N GLY A 108 -13.00 -23.84 -26.14
CA GLY A 108 -13.46 -22.50 -26.50
C GLY A 108 -14.24 -21.77 -25.39
N GLU A 109 -14.23 -22.27 -24.15
CA GLU A 109 -14.86 -21.64 -23.02
C GLU A 109 -14.32 -20.19 -22.82
N THR A 110 -15.21 -19.23 -22.68
CA THR A 110 -14.92 -17.82 -22.44
C THR A 110 -15.59 -17.34 -21.15
N PRO A 111 -15.18 -16.20 -20.58
CA PRO A 111 -15.89 -15.61 -19.44
C PRO A 111 -17.38 -15.39 -19.73
N GLN A 112 -17.71 -15.01 -20.95
CA GLN A 112 -19.09 -14.79 -21.38
C GLN A 112 -19.90 -16.08 -21.48
N SER A 113 -19.31 -17.15 -22.01
CA SER A 113 -20.00 -18.44 -22.17
C SER A 113 -20.13 -19.20 -20.85
N SER A 114 -19.17 -19.03 -19.93
CA SER A 114 -19.15 -19.72 -18.63
C SER A 114 -19.84 -18.96 -17.51
N GLY A 115 -20.06 -17.65 -17.66
CA GLY A 115 -20.55 -16.76 -16.60
C GLY A 115 -19.56 -16.55 -15.46
N VAL A 116 -18.30 -16.99 -15.63
CA VAL A 116 -17.24 -16.89 -14.62
C VAL A 116 -16.30 -15.74 -14.98
N LYS A 117 -15.78 -15.02 -13.97
CA LYS A 117 -14.79 -13.97 -14.21
C LYS A 117 -13.52 -14.54 -14.84
N GLY A 118 -12.85 -13.74 -15.68
CA GLY A 118 -11.67 -14.18 -16.44
C GLY A 118 -10.53 -14.73 -15.59
N ASP A 119 -10.23 -14.12 -14.46
CA ASP A 119 -9.22 -14.59 -13.51
C ASP A 119 -9.57 -15.96 -12.89
N HIS A 120 -10.84 -16.19 -12.61
CA HIS A 120 -11.33 -17.48 -12.13
C HIS A 120 -11.32 -18.55 -13.24
N LEU A 121 -11.69 -18.16 -14.46
CA LEU A 121 -11.64 -19.07 -15.60
C LEU A 121 -10.21 -19.56 -15.87
N VAL A 122 -9.25 -18.62 -15.94
CA VAL A 122 -7.84 -18.98 -16.16
C VAL A 122 -7.28 -19.76 -14.97
N GLY A 123 -7.67 -19.41 -13.75
CA GLY A 123 -7.29 -20.13 -12.53
C GLY A 123 -7.74 -21.60 -12.50
N LYS A 124 -8.85 -21.94 -13.16
CA LYS A 124 -9.34 -23.31 -13.32
C LYS A 124 -8.34 -24.21 -14.06
N TYR A 125 -7.54 -23.63 -14.94
CA TYR A 125 -6.56 -24.33 -15.78
C TYR A 125 -5.11 -24.23 -15.25
N TYR A 126 -4.91 -23.71 -14.02
CA TYR A 126 -3.61 -23.63 -13.37
C TYR A 126 -3.31 -24.91 -12.60
#